data_710a41c8999f4f890a5fbc9c26f8dd23
#
_entry.id   710a41c8999f4f890a5fbc9c26f8dd23
#
_cell.length_a   1.000
_cell.length_b   1.000
_cell.length_c   1.000
_cell.angle_alpha   90.00
_cell.angle_beta   90.00
_cell.angle_gamma   90.00
#
_symmetry.space_group_name_H-M   'P 1'
#
loop_
_entity.id
_entity.type
_entity.pdbx_description
1 polymer ?
#
loop_
_entity_poly.entity_id
_entity_poly.type
_entity_poly.pdbx_seq_one_letter_code
_entity_poly.pdbx_strand_id
1 'polypeptide(L)' 'MPDGRIGRMAVLAAWRGRGVGAAMLEALVAEARRRGLRETHLHAQSHARDFYARHGYVVEGEEYLEAGIPHVLMRART' A
#
# COMPACT_ATOMS: atom_id res chain seq x y z
N MET A 1 6.15 -10.88 -1.65
CA MET A 1 5.83 -9.87 -2.68
C MET A 1 6.19 -10.34 -4.09
N PRO A 2 5.86 -11.57 -4.47
CA PRO A 2 6.26 -12.04 -5.81
C PRO A 2 5.56 -11.30 -6.96
N ASP A 3 4.38 -10.78 -6.71
CA ASP A 3 3.55 -10.09 -7.72
C ASP A 3 3.41 -8.59 -7.46
N GLY A 4 4.20 -8.03 -6.53
CA GLY A 4 4.11 -6.63 -6.15
C GLY A 4 3.05 -6.33 -5.10
N ARG A 5 2.38 -7.34 -4.58
CA ARG A 5 1.38 -7.14 -3.53
C ARG A 5 2.06 -6.91 -2.18
N ILE A 6 1.71 -5.81 -1.53
CA ILE A 6 2.13 -5.54 -0.16
C ILE A 6 1.12 -6.20 0.77
N GLY A 7 1.61 -7.09 1.62
CA GLY A 7 0.77 -7.90 2.49
C GLY A 7 0.02 -7.07 3.53
N ARG A 8 -1.09 -7.62 4.01
CA ARG A 8 -1.98 -6.95 4.95
C ARG A 8 -1.28 -6.47 6.22
N MET A 9 -0.40 -7.29 6.79
CA MET A 9 0.32 -6.93 8.02
C MET A 9 1.23 -5.73 7.79
N ALA A 10 1.91 -5.68 6.65
CA ALA A 10 2.78 -4.55 6.31
C ALA A 10 1.96 -3.28 6.09
N VAL A 11 0.79 -3.39 5.46
CA VAL A 11 -0.12 -2.26 5.25
C VAL A 11 -0.56 -1.66 6.59
N LEU A 12 -1.00 -2.51 7.51
CA LEU A 12 -1.43 -2.06 8.83
C LEU A 12 -0.28 -1.45 9.63
N ALA A 13 0.90 -2.06 9.56
CA ALA A 13 2.07 -1.54 10.27
C ALA A 13 2.49 -0.17 9.72
N ALA A 14 2.47 -0.01 8.40
CA ALA A 14 2.81 1.26 7.77
C ALA A 14 1.85 2.37 8.18
N TRP A 15 0.57 2.09 8.18
CA TRP A 15 -0.46 3.06 8.57
C TRP A 15 -0.35 3.43 10.06
N ARG A 16 -0.16 2.42 10.91
CA ARG A 16 -0.17 2.59 12.35
C ARG A 16 1.03 3.38 12.87
N GLY A 17 2.20 3.15 12.31
CA GLY A 17 3.43 3.83 12.71
C GLY A 17 3.85 4.88 11.70
N ARG A 18 3.09 5.95 11.56
CA ARG A 18 3.19 6.89 10.44
C ARG A 18 4.59 7.38 10.06
N GLY A 19 5.40 7.80 11.03
CA GLY A 19 6.76 8.23 10.73
C GLY A 19 7.67 7.09 10.32
N VAL A 20 7.58 5.97 11.04
CA VAL A 20 8.28 4.73 10.72
C VAL A 20 7.63 4.06 9.52
N GLY A 21 6.31 4.23 9.39
CA GLY A 21 5.54 3.65 8.30
C GLY A 21 5.95 4.17 6.93
N ALA A 22 6.26 5.46 6.82
CA ALA A 22 6.74 6.03 5.56
C ALA A 22 8.06 5.39 5.15
N ALA A 23 9.00 5.23 6.08
CA ALA A 23 10.27 4.59 5.80
C ALA A 23 10.09 3.11 5.41
N MET A 24 9.19 2.40 6.10
CA MET A 24 8.89 1.01 5.78
C MET A 24 8.30 0.90 4.37
N LEU A 25 7.37 1.77 4.03
CA LEU A 25 6.73 1.75 2.71
C LEU A 25 7.75 2.02 1.61
N GLU A 26 8.64 2.98 1.82
CA GLU A 26 9.72 3.27 0.88
C GLU A 26 10.66 2.07 0.71
N ALA A 27 10.97 1.38 1.80
CA ALA A 27 11.82 0.19 1.77
C ALA A 27 11.16 -0.93 0.97
N LEU A 28 9.85 -1.12 1.12
CA LEU A 28 9.09 -2.13 0.37
C LEU A 28 9.08 -1.81 -1.13
N VAL A 29 8.91 -0.55 -1.49
CA VAL A 29 8.94 -0.12 -2.88
C VAL A 29 10.34 -0.31 -3.48
N ALA A 30 11.39 0.03 -2.71
CA ALA A 30 12.77 -0.18 -3.15
C ALA A 30 13.06 -1.67 -3.37
N GLU A 31 12.55 -2.54 -2.49
CA GLU A 31 12.72 -3.98 -2.64
C GLU A 31 12.03 -4.49 -3.90
N ALA A 32 10.82 -4.00 -4.17
CA ALA A 32 10.08 -4.36 -5.38
C ALA A 32 10.89 -3.95 -6.63
N ARG A 33 11.46 -2.76 -6.61
CA ARG A 33 12.28 -2.28 -7.71
C ARG A 33 13.50 -3.19 -7.94
N ARG A 34 14.17 -3.60 -6.87
CA ARG A 34 15.33 -4.50 -6.97
C ARG A 34 14.96 -5.85 -7.56
N ARG A 35 13.72 -6.29 -7.34
CA ARG A 35 13.20 -7.55 -7.89
C ARG A 35 12.71 -7.43 -9.32
N GLY A 36 12.82 -6.24 -9.92
CA GLY A 36 12.39 -5.99 -11.28
C GLY A 36 10.89 -5.77 -11.43
N LEU A 37 10.17 -5.60 -10.32
CA LEU A 37 8.74 -5.29 -10.35
C LEU A 37 8.55 -3.82 -10.69
N ARG A 38 7.62 -3.53 -11.59
CA ARG A 38 7.37 -2.17 -12.05
C ARG A 38 6.38 -1.40 -11.20
N GLU A 39 5.64 -2.12 -10.37
CA GLU A 39 4.62 -1.51 -9.52
C GLU A 39 4.39 -2.35 -8.28
N THR A 40 3.79 -1.73 -7.27
CA THR A 40 3.29 -2.41 -6.09
C THR A 40 1.83 -2.06 -5.90
N HIS A 41 1.10 -2.91 -5.20
CA HIS A 41 -0.30 -2.63 -4.88
C HIS A 41 -0.61 -3.10 -3.47
N LEU A 42 -1.63 -2.51 -2.89
CA LEU A 42 -2.08 -2.85 -1.55
C LEU A 42 -3.58 -2.59 -1.41
N HIS A 43 -4.15 -3.21 -0.39
CA HIS A 43 -5.55 -3.00 -0.02
C HIS A 43 -5.56 -2.18 1.26
N ALA A 44 -5.94 -0.92 1.15
CA ALA A 44 -5.93 0.02 2.26
C ALA A 44 -7.34 0.23 2.81
N GLN A 45 -7.46 0.39 4.12
CA GLN A 45 -8.71 0.87 4.68
C GLN A 45 -8.95 2.28 4.13
N SER A 46 -10.21 2.58 3.78
CA SER A 46 -10.51 3.84 3.08
C SER A 46 -10.07 5.08 3.83
N HIS A 47 -10.14 5.06 5.17
CA HIS A 47 -9.71 6.21 5.98
C HIS A 47 -8.19 6.42 5.97
N ALA A 48 -7.42 5.45 5.51
CA ALA A 48 -5.96 5.53 5.43
C ALA A 48 -5.45 5.91 4.03
N ARG A 49 -6.36 6.07 3.07
CA ARG A 49 -5.95 6.28 1.67
C ARG A 49 -5.11 7.52 1.45
N ASP A 50 -5.35 8.60 2.22
CA ASP A 50 -4.57 9.83 2.07
C ASP A 50 -3.11 9.64 2.44
N PHE A 51 -2.85 8.79 3.44
CA PHE A 51 -1.49 8.43 3.82
C PHE A 51 -0.76 7.79 2.64
N TYR A 52 -1.40 6.80 2.00
CA TYR A 52 -0.78 6.11 0.86
C TYR A 52 -0.70 7.00 -0.38
N ALA A 53 -1.68 7.88 -0.58
CA ALA A 53 -1.65 8.81 -1.70
C ALA A 53 -0.43 9.74 -1.63
N ARG A 54 -0.02 10.13 -0.44
CA ARG A 54 1.19 10.94 -0.25
C ARG A 54 2.47 10.22 -0.66
N HIS A 55 2.41 8.90 -0.76
CA HIS A 55 3.54 8.06 -1.17
C HIS A 55 3.40 7.54 -2.59
N GLY A 56 2.58 8.20 -3.40
CA GLY A 56 2.46 7.88 -4.81
C GLY A 56 1.45 6.83 -5.17
N TYR A 57 0.65 6.35 -4.21
CA TYR A 57 -0.39 5.36 -4.47
C TYR A 57 -1.67 6.03 -4.96
N VAL A 58 -2.30 5.41 -5.94
CA VAL A 58 -3.54 5.90 -6.55
C VAL A 58 -4.61 4.83 -6.38
N VAL A 59 -5.82 5.26 -6.02
CA VAL A 59 -6.97 4.35 -5.90
C VAL A 59 -7.32 3.81 -7.29
N GLU A 60 -7.55 2.51 -7.35
CA GLU A 60 -7.94 1.81 -8.56
C GLU A 60 -9.24 1.05 -8.28
N GLY A 61 -10.26 1.31 -9.08
CA GLY A 61 -11.56 0.68 -8.89
C GLY A 61 -12.39 1.34 -7.81
N GLU A 62 -13.41 0.63 -7.36
CA GLU A 62 -14.37 1.15 -6.39
C GLU A 62 -14.05 0.67 -4.97
N GLU A 63 -14.52 1.43 -3.98
CA GLU A 63 -14.49 1.02 -2.58
C GLU A 63 -15.28 -0.28 -2.40
N TYR A 64 -14.77 -1.15 -1.58
CA TYR A 64 -15.43 -2.43 -1.26
C TYR A 64 -15.32 -2.70 0.24
N LEU A 65 -16.13 -3.61 0.73
CA LEU A 65 -16.11 -4.00 2.14
C LEU A 65 -15.23 -5.24 2.33
N GLU A 66 -14.37 -5.20 3.34
CA GLU A 66 -13.60 -6.36 3.78
C GLU A 66 -13.76 -6.44 5.28
N ALA A 67 -14.31 -7.55 5.76
CA ALA A 67 -14.67 -7.72 7.18
C ALA A 67 -15.55 -6.56 7.68
N GLY A 68 -16.45 -6.05 6.85
CA GLY A 68 -17.35 -4.96 7.19
C GLY A 68 -16.71 -3.58 7.21
N ILE A 69 -15.44 -3.46 6.85
CA ILE A 69 -14.71 -2.18 6.84
C ILE A 69 -14.45 -1.76 5.40
N PRO A 70 -14.74 -0.49 5.05
CA PRO A 70 -14.45 0.00 3.69
C PRO A 70 -12.96 -0.03 3.37
N HIS A 71 -12.64 -0.59 2.21
CA HIS A 71 -11.29 -0.70 1.68
C HIS A 71 -11.21 -0.21 0.25
N VAL A 72 -10.01 0.16 -0.19
CA VAL A 72 -9.72 0.50 -1.58
C VAL A 72 -8.44 -0.19 -2.02
N LEU A 73 -8.41 -0.61 -3.28
CA LEU A 73 -7.19 -1.09 -3.91
C LEU A 73 -6.38 0.13 -4.34
N MET A 74 -5.11 0.16 -3.99
CA MET A 74 -4.23 1.26 -4.38
C MET A 74 -2.97 0.70 -5.03
N ARG A 75 -2.45 1.43 -6.01
CA ARG A 75 -1.33 1.00 -6.82
C ARG A 75 -0.34 2.15 -7.00
N ALA A 76 0.97 1.83 -6.99
CA ALA A 76 2.03 2.79 -7.22
C ALA A 76 3.11 2.17 -8.09
N ARG A 77 3.74 2.98 -8.93
CA ARG A 77 4.91 2.56 -9.70
C ARG A 77 6.15 2.59 -8.81
N THR A 78 7.05 1.66 -9.07
CA THR A 78 8.35 1.63 -8.39
C THR A 78 9.39 2.58 -9.11
#